data_4454e83d53f0b204a59c9b606485f297
#
_entry.id   4454e83d53f0b204a59c9b606485f297
#
_cell.length_a   1.000
_cell.length_b   1.000
_cell.length_c   1.000
_cell.angle_alpha   90.00
_cell.angle_beta   90.00
_cell.angle_gamma   90.00
#
_symmetry.space_group_name_H-M   'P 1'
#
loop_
_entity.id
_entity.type
_entity.pdbx_description
1 polymer ?
#
loop_
_entity_poly.entity_id
_entity_poly.type
_entity_poly.pdbx_seq_one_letter_code
_entity_poly.pdbx_strand_id
1 'polypeptide(L)' 'MFAVQPTSFGTFDEYGADYTPTISGAYRIAAIRQQEQEGDQMIWRLTSGQPIPWVRVYEDENISSVTEQELALLA' A
#
# COMPACT_ATOMS: atom_id res chain seq x y z
N MET A 1 -3.27 10.80 4.68
CA MET A 1 -3.17 10.43 3.27
C MET A 1 -2.09 9.38 3.09
N PHE A 2 -2.37 8.40 2.30
CA PHE A 2 -1.43 7.32 2.01
C PHE A 2 -1.29 7.16 0.51
N ALA A 3 -0.15 6.59 0.09
CA ALA A 3 0.08 6.28 -1.31
C ALA A 3 0.62 4.85 -1.41
N VAL A 4 0.28 4.16 -2.48
CA VAL A 4 0.69 2.77 -2.71
C VAL A 4 1.36 2.67 -4.06
N GLN A 5 2.52 2.01 -4.09
CA GLN A 5 3.25 1.75 -5.32
C GLN A 5 4.05 0.47 -5.17
N PRO A 6 4.45 -0.18 -6.28
CA PRO A 6 5.32 -1.35 -6.21
C PRO A 6 6.67 -1.01 -5.58
N THR A 7 7.20 -1.93 -4.77
CA THR A 7 8.53 -1.75 -4.18
C THR A 7 9.62 -1.66 -5.24
N SER A 8 9.37 -2.24 -6.41
CA SER A 8 10.32 -2.20 -7.52
C SER A 8 10.59 -0.79 -8.04
N PHE A 9 9.73 0.17 -7.73
CA PHE A 9 9.98 1.57 -8.09
C PHE A 9 11.16 2.15 -7.30
N GLY A 10 11.45 1.61 -6.12
CA GLY A 10 12.54 2.08 -5.27
C GLY A 10 12.16 3.31 -4.48
N THR A 11 12.29 4.47 -5.09
CA THR A 11 11.93 5.73 -4.44
C THR A 11 10.46 6.07 -4.68
N PHE A 12 9.95 7.01 -3.90
CA PHE A 12 8.56 7.44 -4.07
C PHE A 12 8.37 8.13 -5.41
N ASP A 13 7.37 7.67 -6.17
CA ASP A 13 7.00 8.22 -7.48
C ASP A 13 5.59 8.79 -7.38
N GLU A 14 5.49 10.11 -7.28
CA GLU A 14 4.20 10.77 -7.10
C GLU A 14 3.25 10.57 -8.27
N TYR A 15 3.76 10.23 -9.43
CA TYR A 15 2.93 10.00 -10.61
C TYR A 15 2.54 8.55 -10.80
N GLY A 16 3.32 7.63 -10.24
CA GLY A 16 3.05 6.20 -10.35
C GLY A 16 2.33 5.59 -9.17
N ALA A 17 2.14 6.35 -8.10
CA ALA A 17 1.47 5.87 -6.89
C ALA A 17 -0.03 6.14 -6.94
N ASP A 18 -0.82 5.27 -6.31
CA ASP A 18 -2.24 5.49 -6.09
C ASP A 18 -2.45 6.05 -4.68
N TYR A 19 -3.31 7.04 -4.56
CA TYR A 19 -3.52 7.77 -3.31
C TYR A 19 -4.85 7.40 -2.67
N THR A 20 -4.86 7.39 -1.34
CA THR A 20 -6.06 7.10 -0.57
C THR A 20 -5.99 7.81 0.78
N PRO A 21 -7.12 8.25 1.34
CA PRO A 21 -7.11 8.95 2.64
C PRO A 21 -6.93 8.01 3.84
N THR A 22 -7.16 6.69 3.69
CA THR A 22 -7.14 5.77 4.81
C THR A 22 -6.14 4.64 4.61
N ILE A 23 -5.64 4.09 5.73
CA ILE A 23 -4.75 2.93 5.67
C ILE A 23 -5.49 1.69 5.14
N SER A 24 -6.76 1.54 5.45
CA SER A 24 -7.55 0.43 4.92
C SER A 24 -7.69 0.51 3.41
N GLY A 25 -7.86 1.71 2.87
CA GLY A 25 -7.85 1.92 1.42
C GLY A 25 -6.51 1.57 0.80
N ALA A 26 -5.42 1.87 1.50
CA ALA A 26 -4.08 1.54 1.02
C ALA A 26 -3.88 0.02 0.91
N TYR A 27 -4.34 -0.74 1.89
CA TYR A 27 -4.26 -2.20 1.81
C TYR A 27 -5.08 -2.76 0.64
N ARG A 28 -6.24 -2.17 0.37
CA ARG A 28 -7.06 -2.59 -0.77
C ARG A 28 -6.36 -2.33 -2.10
N ILE A 29 -5.76 -1.17 -2.23
CA ILE A 29 -5.00 -0.83 -3.44
C ILE A 29 -3.83 -1.79 -3.61
N ALA A 30 -3.11 -2.08 -2.53
CA ALA A 30 -2.00 -3.03 -2.57
C ALA A 30 -2.46 -4.40 -3.07
N ALA A 31 -3.59 -4.89 -2.56
CA ALA A 31 -4.13 -6.18 -2.99
C ALA A 31 -4.49 -6.18 -4.48
N ILE A 32 -5.10 -5.10 -4.97
CA ILE A 32 -5.46 -4.98 -6.38
C ILE A 32 -4.20 -5.00 -7.25
N ARG A 33 -3.19 -4.23 -6.88
CA ARG A 33 -1.93 -4.19 -7.64
C ARG A 33 -1.24 -5.55 -7.66
N GLN A 34 -1.31 -6.29 -6.57
CA GLN A 34 -0.73 -7.64 -6.52
C GLN A 34 -1.50 -8.62 -7.39
N GLN A 35 -2.82 -8.47 -7.49
CA GLN A 35 -3.61 -9.26 -8.43
C GLN A 35 -3.23 -8.95 -9.88
N GLU A 36 -2.76 -7.74 -10.13
CA GLU A 36 -2.27 -7.34 -11.45
C GLU A 36 -0.79 -7.71 -11.65
N GLN A 37 -0.24 -8.53 -10.77
CA GLN A 37 1.11 -9.07 -10.86
C GLN A 37 2.20 -8.01 -10.73
N GLU A 38 1.95 -6.98 -9.94
CA GLU A 38 2.94 -5.92 -9.72
C GLU A 38 3.89 -6.20 -8.55
N GLY A 39 3.75 -7.37 -7.90
CA GLY A 39 4.66 -7.81 -6.86
C GLY A 39 4.41 -7.14 -5.51
N ASP A 40 5.45 -7.11 -4.68
CA ASP A 40 5.37 -6.46 -3.37
C ASP A 40 5.01 -5.00 -3.51
N GLN A 41 4.20 -4.51 -2.59
CA GLN A 41 3.79 -3.11 -2.58
C GLN A 41 4.33 -2.40 -1.35
N MET A 42 4.60 -1.12 -1.49
CA MET A 42 4.96 -0.26 -0.38
C MET A 42 3.84 0.75 -0.15
N ILE A 43 3.36 0.82 1.08
CA ILE A 43 2.43 1.87 1.49
C ILE A 43 3.24 3.00 2.10
N TRP A 44 3.08 4.19 1.55
CA TRP A 44 3.76 5.39 2.01
C TRP A 44 2.78 6.26 2.79
N ARG A 45 3.22 6.77 3.91
CA ARG A 45 2.45 7.76 4.66
C ARG A 45 2.85 9.15 4.19
N LEU A 46 1.85 9.93 3.78
CA LEU A 46 2.09 11.30 3.30
C LEU A 46 1.80 12.27 4.43
N THR A 47 2.82 13.02 4.81
CA THR A 47 2.72 14.07 5.80
C THR A 47 2.95 15.42 5.12
N SER A 48 2.93 16.51 5.87
CA SER A 48 3.25 17.83 5.34
C SER A 48 4.70 17.95 4.89
N GLY A 49 5.55 17.02 5.30
CA GLY A 49 6.95 16.96 4.87
C GLY A 49 7.13 15.97 3.74
N GLN A 50 8.07 15.06 3.89
CA GLN A 50 8.39 14.07 2.87
C GLN A 50 7.57 12.80 3.05
N PRO A 51 7.30 12.07 1.95
CA PRO A 51 6.66 10.76 2.05
C PRO A 51 7.52 9.82 2.89
N ILE A 52 6.87 9.05 3.78
CA ILE A 52 7.54 8.14 4.69
C ILE A 52 7.15 6.72 4.34
N PRO A 53 8.10 5.79 4.07
CA PRO A 53 7.76 4.37 3.89
C PRO A 53 7.11 3.86 5.17
N TRP A 54 5.91 3.28 5.04
CA TRP A 54 5.12 2.93 6.21
C TRP A 54 4.99 1.44 6.41
N VAL A 55 4.49 0.74 5.40
CA VAL A 55 4.27 -0.71 5.46
C VAL A 55 4.62 -1.33 4.12
N ARG A 56 5.39 -2.42 4.16
CA ARG A 56 5.63 -3.24 2.98
C ARG A 56 4.65 -4.41 2.99
N VAL A 57 3.90 -4.56 1.90
CA VAL A 57 2.93 -5.63 1.75
C VAL A 57 3.52 -6.65 0.77
N TYR A 58 3.84 -7.84 1.28
CA TYR A 58 4.51 -8.87 0.49
C TYR A 58 3.53 -9.64 -0.38
N GLU A 59 3.97 -9.93 -1.59
CA GLU A 59 3.15 -10.63 -2.57
C GLU A 59 2.77 -12.03 -2.15
N ASP A 60 3.66 -12.73 -1.43
CA ASP A 60 3.46 -14.11 -1.03
C ASP A 60 2.55 -14.26 0.20
N GLU A 61 2.13 -13.16 0.80
CA GLU A 61 1.18 -13.18 1.90
C GLU A 61 -0.24 -13.31 1.34
N ASN A 62 -1.10 -14.01 2.07
CA ASN A 62 -2.50 -14.10 1.68
C ASN A 62 -3.23 -12.83 2.11
N ILE A 63 -3.08 -11.80 1.32
CA ILE A 63 -3.58 -10.47 1.63
C ILE A 63 -5.09 -10.46 1.79
N SER A 64 -5.81 -11.25 1.01
CA SER A 64 -7.28 -11.27 1.09
C SER A 64 -7.78 -11.68 2.45
N SER A 65 -7.14 -12.66 3.09
CA SER A 65 -7.58 -13.11 4.40
C SER A 65 -6.98 -12.31 5.54
N VAL A 66 -5.74 -11.84 5.39
CA VAL A 66 -5.11 -11.00 6.41
C VAL A 66 -5.77 -9.63 6.45
N THR A 67 -6.04 -9.07 5.29
CA THR A 67 -6.55 -7.71 5.15
C THR A 67 -7.90 -7.51 5.83
N GLU A 68 -8.80 -8.51 5.75
CA GLU A 68 -10.11 -8.36 6.37
C GLU A 68 -10.01 -8.17 7.89
N GLN A 69 -9.16 -8.95 8.54
CA GLN A 69 -8.97 -8.83 9.98
C GLN A 69 -8.25 -7.54 10.35
N GLU A 70 -7.21 -7.20 9.61
CA GLU A 70 -6.45 -5.98 9.88
C GLU A 70 -7.28 -4.73 9.62
N LEU A 71 -8.09 -4.73 8.58
CA LEU A 71 -8.95 -3.59 8.29
C LEU A 71 -10.00 -3.39 9.39
N ALA A 72 -10.49 -4.47 10.01
CA ALA A 72 -11.41 -4.37 11.12
C ALA A 72 -10.76 -3.73 12.34
N LEU A 73 -9.43 -3.90 12.51
CA LEU A 73 -8.69 -3.29 13.61
C LEU A 73 -8.28 -1.86 13.31
N LEU A 74 -8.05 -1.54 12.05
CA LEU A 74 -7.53 -0.25 11.62
C LEU A 74 -8.60 0.76 11.22
N ALA A 75 -9.79 0.26 10.95
CA ALA A 75 -10.91 1.10 10.50
C ALA A 75 -11.65 1.77 11.71
#